data_0ef0f8f6e70ab1c2df93fb7d1dfe620a
#
_entry.id   0ef0f8f6e70ab1c2df93fb7d1dfe620a
#
_cell.length_a   1.000
_cell.length_b   1.000
_cell.length_c   1.000
_cell.angle_alpha   90.00
_cell.angle_beta   90.00
_cell.angle_gamma   90.00
#
_symmetry.space_group_name_H-M   'P 1'
#
loop_
_entity.id
_entity.type
_entity.pdbx_description
1 polymer ?
#
loop_
_entity_poly.entity_id
_entity_poly.type
_entity_poly.pdbx_seq_one_letter_code
_entity_poly.pdbx_strand_id
1 'polypeptide(L)'
;TQEHSSAASDVYKRQGDTEEWDYRGRTSFVGPSKVRVKDGLLLTQLVNNPGGLAAIWAEENNRDTLFEAMQKKEVYATSGTRIKLRFFLNFNGTEELLNSLDPIAESYKNGHPMGSTVMNGSMQQPKFYITAERDTLSAPLDKIQIIKGWTENGKINEVVYDVICSDDREINNRNNKCKETKASVNFENCSFDENYGSDRLEVIWTDTEYTPDQNTFYYARAIENPTCRWSTYDSIRIDEKPAKNYPKIMREMAWSSPIWIKNK
;
A
#
# COMPACT_ATOMS: atom_id res chain seq x y z
N THR A 1 -10.46 -7.71 6.13
CA THR A 1 -10.78 -7.17 7.46
C THR A 1 -9.67 -7.40 8.48
N GLN A 2 -8.86 -8.44 8.34
CA GLN A 2 -7.77 -8.71 9.28
C GLN A 2 -6.52 -7.85 9.03
N GLU A 3 -6.28 -7.43 7.81
CA GLU A 3 -5.08 -6.65 7.47
C GLU A 3 -5.15 -5.19 7.89
N HIS A 4 -6.35 -4.60 7.94
CA HIS A 4 -6.51 -3.22 8.42
C HIS A 4 -6.54 -3.10 9.93
N SER A 5 -7.04 -4.12 10.61
CA SER A 5 -6.85 -4.21 12.04
C SER A 5 -5.37 -4.53 12.35
N SER A 6 -4.61 -5.06 11.38
CA SER A 6 -3.20 -5.32 11.56
C SER A 6 -2.36 -4.05 11.58
N ALA A 7 -2.67 -2.98 10.83
CA ALA A 7 -1.89 -1.76 10.95
C ALA A 7 -2.03 -1.12 12.34
N ALA A 8 -3.25 -1.01 12.88
CA ALA A 8 -3.44 -0.55 14.25
C ALA A 8 -3.01 -1.61 15.29
N SER A 9 -3.20 -2.90 15.00
CA SER A 9 -2.74 -3.98 15.85
C SER A 9 -1.24 -4.26 15.69
N ASP A 10 -0.65 -3.94 14.55
CA ASP A 10 0.79 -3.97 14.35
C ASP A 10 1.48 -2.84 15.10
N VAL A 11 0.90 -1.66 15.15
CA VAL A 11 1.37 -0.59 16.04
C VAL A 11 1.32 -1.07 17.48
N TYR A 12 0.27 -1.75 17.91
CA TYR A 12 0.16 -2.24 19.29
C TYR A 12 0.99 -3.50 19.55
N LYS A 13 0.95 -4.49 18.67
CA LYS A 13 1.65 -5.77 18.83
C LYS A 13 3.13 -5.70 18.50
N ARG A 14 3.52 -4.73 17.67
CA ARG A 14 4.88 -4.50 17.20
C ARG A 14 5.40 -3.14 17.65
N GLN A 15 4.85 -2.60 18.73
CA GLN A 15 5.35 -1.36 19.30
C GLN A 15 6.87 -1.46 19.56
N GLY A 16 7.33 -2.62 19.96
CA GLY A 16 8.75 -2.91 20.08
C GLY A 16 9.51 -2.99 18.74
N ASP A 17 8.81 -3.23 17.62
CA ASP A 17 9.42 -3.28 16.29
C ASP A 17 9.60 -1.88 15.69
N THR A 18 8.81 -0.92 16.14
CA THR A 18 8.88 0.48 15.71
C THR A 18 9.67 1.36 16.66
N GLU A 19 9.77 0.95 17.90
CA GLU A 19 10.56 1.61 18.93
C GLU A 19 12.05 1.28 18.75
N GLU A 20 12.90 2.29 18.78
CA GLU A 20 14.34 2.11 18.67
C GLU A 20 14.94 1.21 19.75
N TRP A 21 14.26 1.08 20.88
CA TRP A 21 14.69 0.35 22.05
C TRP A 21 14.40 -1.14 22.00
N ASP A 22 13.22 -1.50 21.48
CA ASP A 22 12.67 -2.84 21.62
C ASP A 22 12.66 -3.62 20.32
N TYR A 23 12.99 -2.98 19.20
CA TYR A 23 13.02 -3.66 17.92
C TYR A 23 14.08 -4.76 17.92
N ARG A 24 13.63 -6.00 17.95
CA ARG A 24 14.51 -7.18 18.04
C ARG A 24 15.27 -7.45 16.73
N GLY A 25 14.80 -6.96 15.63
CA GLY A 25 15.49 -7.06 14.35
C GLY A 25 16.67 -6.10 14.28
N ARG A 26 16.39 -4.81 14.29
CA ARG A 26 17.39 -3.74 14.18
C ARG A 26 16.93 -2.47 14.86
N THR A 27 17.82 -1.85 15.62
CA THR A 27 17.62 -0.54 16.23
C THR A 27 18.72 0.42 15.78
N SER A 28 18.53 1.71 15.95
CA SER A 28 19.55 2.72 15.68
C SER A 28 20.82 2.55 16.53
N PHE A 29 20.69 1.98 17.73
CA PHE A 29 21.82 1.71 18.63
C PHE A 29 22.61 0.47 18.28
N VAL A 30 21.96 -0.48 17.65
CA VAL A 30 22.58 -1.75 17.31
C VAL A 30 22.74 -1.80 15.80
N GLY A 31 23.82 -1.26 15.32
CA GLY A 31 24.17 -1.29 13.90
C GLY A 31 24.17 -2.70 13.30
N PRO A 32 24.49 -2.83 12.01
CA PRO A 32 24.64 -4.14 11.37
C PRO A 32 25.59 -5.04 12.14
N SER A 33 25.23 -6.30 12.29
CA SER A 33 26.10 -7.29 12.96
C SER A 33 25.98 -8.65 12.32
N LYS A 34 27.08 -9.44 12.40
CA LYS A 34 27.12 -10.81 11.87
C LYS A 34 26.04 -11.71 12.46
N VAL A 35 25.68 -11.51 13.71
CA VAL A 35 24.66 -12.31 14.41
C VAL A 35 23.27 -12.09 13.82
N ARG A 36 22.97 -10.88 13.34
CA ARG A 36 21.65 -10.52 12.81
C ARG A 36 21.39 -11.03 11.42
N VAL A 37 22.43 -11.15 10.62
CA VAL A 37 22.32 -11.58 9.22
C VAL A 37 22.61 -13.05 9.03
N LYS A 38 23.05 -13.77 10.07
CA LYS A 38 23.26 -15.21 10.04
C LYS A 38 21.97 -16.00 10.16
N ASP A 39 21.81 -16.94 9.26
CA ASP A 39 20.76 -17.94 9.30
C ASP A 39 20.95 -18.87 10.54
N GLY A 40 19.89 -19.09 11.30
CA GLY A 40 19.83 -20.15 12.30
C GLY A 40 20.13 -19.78 13.75
N LEU A 41 20.59 -18.58 14.08
CA LEU A 41 20.92 -18.24 15.48
C LEU A 41 19.75 -17.67 16.30
N LEU A 42 18.85 -16.94 15.66
CA LEU A 42 17.57 -16.51 16.22
C LEU A 42 16.61 -16.32 15.04
N LEU A 43 15.84 -17.34 14.75
CA LEU A 43 14.82 -17.33 13.69
C LEU A 43 13.96 -16.07 13.69
N THR A 44 13.75 -15.49 14.87
CA THR A 44 12.95 -14.27 15.04
C THR A 44 13.59 -13.01 14.46
N GLN A 45 14.90 -12.90 14.37
CA GLN A 45 15.54 -11.67 13.90
C GLN A 45 15.45 -11.50 12.37
N LEU A 46 15.65 -12.57 11.62
CA LEU A 46 15.58 -12.52 10.15
C LEU A 46 14.14 -12.53 9.62
N VAL A 47 13.17 -13.08 10.37
CA VAL A 47 11.76 -13.05 9.95
C VAL A 47 11.08 -11.72 10.23
N ASN A 48 11.59 -10.93 11.19
CA ASN A 48 11.02 -9.63 11.51
C ASN A 48 11.38 -8.59 10.45
N ASN A 49 10.44 -7.71 10.16
CA ASN A 49 10.65 -6.49 9.40
C ASN A 49 10.43 -5.28 10.32
N PRO A 50 10.97 -4.13 9.96
CA PRO A 50 10.57 -2.87 10.59
C PRO A 50 9.05 -2.75 10.57
N GLY A 51 8.47 -2.19 11.61
CA GLY A 51 7.04 -1.92 11.66
C GLY A 51 6.62 -0.93 10.58
N GLY A 52 5.40 -1.08 10.08
CA GLY A 52 4.81 -0.13 9.14
C GLY A 52 4.42 1.18 9.81
N LEU A 53 3.98 2.14 9.00
CA LEU A 53 3.45 3.42 9.43
C LEU A 53 1.94 3.43 9.28
N ALA A 54 1.22 4.01 10.25
CA ALA A 54 -0.15 4.43 10.07
C ALA A 54 -0.16 5.90 9.65
N ALA A 55 -0.88 6.19 8.57
CA ALA A 55 -1.04 7.54 8.05
C ALA A 55 -2.51 7.97 8.14
N ILE A 56 -2.75 9.24 8.39
CA ILE A 56 -4.08 9.81 8.64
C ILE A 56 -4.23 11.03 7.75
N TRP A 57 -5.34 11.10 7.01
CA TRP A 57 -5.75 12.32 6.32
C TRP A 57 -6.66 13.13 7.22
N ALA A 58 -6.19 14.27 7.68
CA ALA A 58 -6.92 15.20 8.54
C ALA A 58 -6.73 16.63 8.05
N GLU A 59 -7.70 17.50 8.35
CA GLU A 59 -7.64 18.91 7.96
C GLU A 59 -6.52 19.66 8.69
N GLU A 60 -6.27 19.28 9.95
CA GLU A 60 -5.24 19.87 10.80
C GLU A 60 -4.50 18.81 11.62
N ASN A 61 -3.26 19.11 11.99
CA ASN A 61 -2.48 18.25 12.86
C ASN A 61 -2.74 18.61 14.34
N ASN A 62 -3.95 18.33 14.80
CA ASN A 62 -4.34 18.44 16.20
C ASN A 62 -5.09 17.17 16.64
N ARG A 63 -5.24 17.01 17.97
CA ARG A 63 -5.82 15.80 18.56
C ARG A 63 -7.23 15.51 18.06
N ASP A 64 -8.06 16.51 17.98
CA ASP A 64 -9.50 16.35 17.71
C ASP A 64 -9.71 15.96 16.24
N THR A 65 -9.10 16.68 15.30
CA THR A 65 -9.20 16.38 13.86
C THR A 65 -8.55 15.04 13.50
N LEU A 66 -7.44 14.66 14.14
CA LEU A 66 -6.85 13.34 13.96
C LEU A 66 -7.79 12.24 14.49
N PHE A 67 -8.41 12.44 15.64
CA PHE A 67 -9.36 11.48 16.20
C PHE A 67 -10.61 11.34 15.32
N GLU A 68 -11.16 12.43 14.80
CA GLU A 68 -12.26 12.41 13.85
C GLU A 68 -11.92 11.65 12.57
N ALA A 69 -10.76 11.91 12.00
CA ALA A 69 -10.29 11.20 10.81
C ALA A 69 -10.13 9.68 11.06
N MET A 70 -9.64 9.29 12.23
CA MET A 70 -9.59 7.88 12.63
C MET A 70 -10.98 7.27 12.78
N GLN A 71 -11.95 7.99 13.36
CA GLN A 71 -13.34 7.54 13.45
C GLN A 71 -13.98 7.38 12.07
N LYS A 72 -13.70 8.28 11.14
CA LYS A 72 -14.13 8.20 9.74
C LYS A 72 -13.38 7.13 8.96
N LYS A 73 -12.32 6.53 9.55
CA LYS A 73 -11.42 5.57 8.92
C LYS A 73 -10.70 6.15 7.69
N GLU A 74 -10.48 7.44 7.68
CA GLU A 74 -9.71 8.12 6.64
C GLU A 74 -8.22 7.98 6.92
N VAL A 75 -7.80 6.73 6.98
CA VAL A 75 -6.47 6.27 7.38
C VAL A 75 -5.96 5.24 6.39
N TYR A 76 -4.64 5.12 6.29
CA TYR A 76 -4.00 4.10 5.50
C TYR A 76 -2.71 3.62 6.19
N ALA A 77 -2.18 2.50 5.75
CA ALA A 77 -0.96 1.94 6.29
C ALA A 77 0.12 1.86 5.21
N THR A 78 1.39 1.92 5.61
CA THR A 78 2.52 1.61 4.74
C THR A 78 3.42 0.57 5.38
N SER A 79 4.26 -0.08 4.61
CA SER A 79 5.25 -1.03 5.12
C SER A 79 6.51 -0.37 5.70
N GLY A 80 6.57 0.96 5.74
CA GLY A 80 7.66 1.73 6.34
C GLY A 80 8.02 3.00 5.59
N THR A 81 7.80 3.03 4.27
CA THR A 81 8.00 4.22 3.44
C THR A 81 6.83 5.20 3.60
N ARG A 82 7.06 6.47 3.29
CA ARG A 82 6.05 7.53 3.39
C ARG A 82 5.30 7.75 2.07
N ILE A 83 4.90 6.66 1.42
CA ILE A 83 3.99 6.72 0.27
C ILE A 83 2.74 7.45 0.70
N LYS A 84 2.30 8.44 -0.08
CA LYS A 84 1.01 9.09 0.12
C LYS A 84 -0.01 8.42 -0.77
N LEU A 85 -1.09 7.91 -0.19
CA LEU A 85 -2.14 7.19 -0.91
C LEU A 85 -3.49 7.83 -0.63
N ARG A 86 -4.26 8.13 -1.70
CA ARG A 86 -5.66 8.56 -1.61
C ARG A 86 -6.54 7.66 -2.46
N PHE A 87 -7.74 7.40 -1.97
CA PHE A 87 -8.69 6.49 -2.59
C PHE A 87 -10.11 6.98 -2.37
N PHE A 88 -10.85 7.21 -3.47
CA PHE A 88 -12.21 7.72 -3.47
C PHE A 88 -13.10 6.89 -4.37
N LEU A 89 -14.36 6.70 -3.96
CA LEU A 89 -15.44 6.18 -4.79
C LEU A 89 -16.26 7.34 -5.31
N ASN A 90 -16.53 7.37 -6.62
CA ASN A 90 -17.46 8.30 -7.24
C ASN A 90 -18.19 7.62 -8.39
N PHE A 91 -19.50 7.38 -8.25
CA PHE A 91 -20.31 6.74 -9.30
C PHE A 91 -20.39 7.55 -10.57
N ASN A 92 -20.33 8.87 -10.47
CA ASN A 92 -20.41 9.80 -11.59
C ASN A 92 -19.02 10.30 -12.07
N GLY A 93 -17.95 9.76 -11.52
CA GLY A 93 -16.58 10.15 -11.87
C GLY A 93 -16.31 9.95 -13.37
N THR A 94 -15.67 10.93 -13.99
CA THR A 94 -15.21 10.88 -15.36
C THR A 94 -13.71 11.15 -15.42
N GLU A 95 -13.07 10.80 -16.53
CA GLU A 95 -11.65 11.10 -16.75
C GLU A 95 -11.35 12.60 -16.73
N GLU A 96 -12.35 13.44 -16.92
CA GLU A 96 -12.23 14.89 -16.78
C GLU A 96 -11.76 15.32 -15.37
N LEU A 97 -12.03 14.50 -14.37
CA LEU A 97 -11.54 14.73 -13.00
C LEU A 97 -10.01 14.81 -12.95
N LEU A 98 -9.31 14.01 -13.75
CA LEU A 98 -7.83 14.01 -13.82
C LEU A 98 -7.28 15.33 -14.38
N ASN A 99 -8.09 16.06 -15.14
CA ASN A 99 -7.73 17.35 -15.74
C ASN A 99 -8.21 18.54 -14.90
N SER A 100 -8.85 18.30 -13.75
CA SER A 100 -9.29 19.38 -12.88
C SER A 100 -8.10 20.06 -12.17
N LEU A 101 -8.28 21.30 -11.71
CA LEU A 101 -7.25 22.03 -10.99
C LEU A 101 -6.92 21.37 -9.62
N ASP A 102 -7.91 20.75 -9.00
CA ASP A 102 -7.76 20.02 -7.74
C ASP A 102 -8.67 18.78 -7.73
N PRO A 103 -8.18 17.66 -8.29
CA PRO A 103 -8.93 16.40 -8.32
C PRO A 103 -9.29 15.88 -6.92
N ILE A 104 -8.47 16.18 -5.92
CA ILE A 104 -8.68 15.74 -4.55
C ILE A 104 -9.86 16.49 -3.93
N ALA A 105 -9.88 17.82 -4.01
CA ALA A 105 -10.99 18.63 -3.50
C ALA A 105 -12.32 18.26 -4.19
N GLU A 106 -12.30 18.08 -5.51
CA GLU A 106 -13.48 17.62 -6.26
C GLU A 106 -13.94 16.22 -5.82
N SER A 107 -13.00 15.32 -5.50
CA SER A 107 -13.33 13.98 -4.99
C SER A 107 -13.94 14.00 -3.60
N TYR A 108 -13.51 14.91 -2.72
CA TYR A 108 -14.17 15.11 -1.43
C TYR A 108 -15.58 15.67 -1.57
N LYS A 109 -15.79 16.57 -2.53
CA LYS A 109 -17.10 17.21 -2.77
C LYS A 109 -18.12 16.26 -3.38
N ASN A 110 -17.70 15.42 -4.32
CA ASN A 110 -18.61 14.65 -5.18
C ASN A 110 -18.48 13.14 -5.01
N GLY A 111 -17.62 12.66 -4.13
CA GLY A 111 -17.34 11.25 -3.92
C GLY A 111 -17.31 10.86 -2.43
N HIS A 112 -16.81 9.67 -2.18
CA HIS A 112 -16.70 9.07 -0.85
C HIS A 112 -15.23 8.66 -0.62
N PRO A 113 -14.54 9.22 0.39
CA PRO A 113 -13.16 8.87 0.69
C PRO A 113 -13.03 7.45 1.24
N MET A 114 -11.79 6.95 1.30
CA MET A 114 -11.46 5.71 1.98
C MET A 114 -12.08 5.66 3.38
N GLY A 115 -12.48 4.46 3.83
CA GLY A 115 -13.18 4.26 5.10
C GLY A 115 -14.70 4.37 5.03
N SER A 116 -15.25 4.89 3.93
CA SER A 116 -16.68 5.11 3.76
C SER A 116 -17.46 3.80 3.63
N THR A 117 -18.73 3.85 4.08
CA THR A 117 -19.74 2.83 3.77
C THR A 117 -20.86 3.49 2.96
N VAL A 118 -21.09 3.00 1.75
CA VAL A 118 -22.02 3.58 0.79
C VAL A 118 -23.13 2.60 0.47
N MET A 119 -24.37 3.09 0.45
CA MET A 119 -25.54 2.31 0.02
C MET A 119 -25.73 2.51 -1.48
N ASN A 120 -25.48 1.49 -2.30
CA ASN A 120 -25.70 1.59 -3.74
C ASN A 120 -27.16 1.25 -4.08
N GLY A 121 -27.99 2.31 -4.19
CA GLY A 121 -29.38 2.16 -4.62
C GLY A 121 -29.61 2.27 -6.13
N SER A 122 -28.57 2.60 -6.91
CA SER A 122 -28.72 3.00 -8.32
C SER A 122 -28.24 1.97 -9.33
N MET A 123 -27.72 0.83 -8.89
CA MET A 123 -27.15 -0.22 -9.76
C MET A 123 -25.99 0.27 -10.66
N GLN A 124 -25.44 1.45 -10.38
CA GLN A 124 -24.34 2.01 -11.16
C GLN A 124 -23.03 1.28 -10.85
N GLN A 125 -22.20 1.14 -11.88
CA GLN A 125 -20.84 0.62 -11.72
C GLN A 125 -20.02 1.61 -10.88
N PRO A 126 -19.34 1.14 -9.82
CA PRO A 126 -18.48 1.99 -9.02
C PRO A 126 -17.25 2.41 -9.82
N LYS A 127 -16.91 3.68 -9.70
CA LYS A 127 -15.71 4.26 -10.26
C LYS A 127 -14.83 4.76 -9.12
N PHE A 128 -13.55 4.51 -9.23
CA PHE A 128 -12.60 4.84 -8.16
C PHE A 128 -11.53 5.77 -8.71
N TYR A 129 -11.34 6.89 -8.02
CA TYR A 129 -10.19 7.75 -8.23
C TYR A 129 -9.12 7.38 -7.21
N ILE A 130 -7.92 7.11 -7.71
CA ILE A 130 -6.77 6.74 -6.89
C ILE A 130 -5.58 7.59 -7.28
N THR A 131 -4.88 8.11 -6.29
CA THR A 131 -3.58 8.75 -6.50
C THR A 131 -2.60 8.28 -5.44
N ALA A 132 -1.37 8.00 -5.88
CA ALA A 132 -0.26 7.67 -5.01
C ALA A 132 0.97 8.51 -5.38
N GLU A 133 1.69 9.00 -4.36
CA GLU A 133 2.97 9.68 -4.49
C GLU A 133 4.03 8.89 -3.74
N ARG A 134 5.21 8.70 -4.35
CA ARG A 134 6.30 7.96 -3.71
C ARG A 134 6.87 8.70 -2.51
N ASP A 135 7.54 7.96 -1.65
CA ASP A 135 8.52 8.53 -0.72
C ASP A 135 9.79 8.89 -1.51
N THR A 136 10.21 10.15 -1.45
CA THR A 136 11.42 10.62 -2.18
C THR A 136 12.71 9.97 -1.68
N LEU A 137 12.70 9.31 -0.53
CA LEU A 137 13.81 8.56 0.04
C LEU A 137 13.77 7.06 -0.30
N SER A 138 12.74 6.61 -1.03
CA SER A 138 12.52 5.22 -1.43
C SER A 138 12.43 5.07 -2.95
N ALA A 139 12.25 3.83 -3.42
CA ALA A 139 12.15 3.55 -4.83
C ALA A 139 10.90 4.16 -5.47
N PRO A 140 10.94 4.46 -6.80
CA PRO A 140 9.78 4.90 -7.54
C PRO A 140 8.63 3.90 -7.49
N LEU A 141 7.40 4.38 -7.67
CA LEU A 141 6.19 3.55 -7.73
C LEU A 141 6.21 2.64 -8.96
N ASP A 142 5.90 1.37 -8.74
CA ASP A 142 5.73 0.38 -9.80
C ASP A 142 4.31 0.42 -10.37
N LYS A 143 3.30 0.41 -9.49
CA LYS A 143 1.89 0.30 -9.88
C LYS A 143 0.93 0.60 -8.73
N ILE A 144 -0.34 0.80 -9.10
CA ILE A 144 -1.46 0.77 -8.16
C ILE A 144 -2.34 -0.43 -8.47
N GLN A 145 -2.85 -1.03 -7.42
CA GLN A 145 -3.81 -2.13 -7.46
C GLN A 145 -5.11 -1.74 -6.74
N ILE A 146 -6.22 -2.30 -7.21
CA ILE A 146 -7.46 -2.38 -6.44
C ILE A 146 -7.69 -3.84 -6.07
N ILE A 147 -8.02 -4.05 -4.81
CA ILE A 147 -8.47 -5.33 -4.30
C ILE A 147 -9.97 -5.24 -4.07
N LYS A 148 -10.73 -6.10 -4.73
CA LYS A 148 -12.18 -6.26 -4.58
C LYS A 148 -12.44 -7.53 -3.79
N GLY A 149 -13.26 -7.42 -2.74
CA GLY A 149 -13.71 -8.58 -1.98
C GLY A 149 -15.23 -8.60 -1.84
N TRP A 150 -15.84 -9.78 -1.93
CA TRP A 150 -17.29 -9.96 -1.76
C TRP A 150 -17.62 -11.33 -1.20
N THR A 151 -18.85 -11.48 -0.73
CA THR A 151 -19.38 -12.77 -0.32
C THR A 151 -20.50 -13.20 -1.25
N GLU A 152 -20.46 -14.45 -1.69
CA GLU A 152 -21.46 -15.06 -2.53
C GLU A 152 -21.73 -16.49 -2.04
N ASN A 153 -23.00 -16.80 -1.78
CA ASN A 153 -23.40 -18.13 -1.28
C ASN A 153 -22.60 -18.60 -0.05
N GLY A 154 -22.26 -17.66 0.86
CA GLY A 154 -21.47 -17.94 2.06
C GLY A 154 -19.97 -18.15 1.82
N LYS A 155 -19.49 -18.00 0.59
CA LYS A 155 -18.07 -18.07 0.23
C LYS A 155 -17.48 -16.66 0.12
N ILE A 156 -16.25 -16.52 0.58
CA ILE A 156 -15.46 -15.30 0.42
C ILE A 156 -14.74 -15.37 -0.92
N ASN A 157 -14.87 -14.32 -1.70
CA ASN A 157 -14.19 -14.16 -2.99
C ASN A 157 -13.32 -12.90 -2.95
N GLU A 158 -12.20 -12.94 -3.64
CA GLU A 158 -11.28 -11.82 -3.79
C GLU A 158 -10.69 -11.80 -5.20
N VAL A 159 -10.50 -10.61 -5.73
CA VAL A 159 -9.77 -10.41 -6.97
C VAL A 159 -8.89 -9.17 -6.86
N VAL A 160 -7.71 -9.24 -7.49
CA VAL A 160 -6.72 -8.17 -7.49
C VAL A 160 -6.53 -7.67 -8.92
N TYR A 161 -6.87 -6.40 -9.15
CA TYR A 161 -6.67 -5.70 -10.40
C TYR A 161 -5.46 -4.78 -10.30
N ASP A 162 -4.47 -4.91 -11.19
CA ASP A 162 -3.53 -3.84 -11.44
C ASP A 162 -4.28 -2.78 -12.27
N VAL A 163 -4.39 -1.54 -11.80
CA VAL A 163 -5.24 -0.51 -12.42
C VAL A 163 -4.44 0.58 -13.14
N ILE A 164 -3.18 0.73 -12.78
CA ILE A 164 -2.20 1.55 -13.50
C ILE A 164 -0.80 1.00 -13.24
N CYS A 165 0.03 1.03 -14.27
CA CYS A 165 1.42 0.62 -14.24
C CYS A 165 2.30 1.82 -14.60
N SER A 166 3.44 1.99 -13.93
CA SER A 166 4.44 2.97 -14.36
C SER A 166 5.04 2.61 -15.72
N ASP A 167 5.76 3.53 -16.32
CA ASP A 167 6.51 3.34 -17.57
C ASP A 167 5.62 2.90 -18.75
N ASP A 168 4.35 3.34 -18.76
CA ASP A 168 3.34 3.01 -19.80
C ASP A 168 3.23 1.50 -20.09
N ARG A 169 3.51 0.66 -19.08
CA ARG A 169 3.43 -0.79 -19.23
C ARG A 169 1.97 -1.24 -19.32
N GLU A 170 1.71 -2.09 -20.28
CA GLU A 170 0.38 -2.64 -20.52
C GLU A 170 -0.09 -3.56 -19.39
N ILE A 171 -1.39 -3.50 -19.13
CA ILE A 171 -2.09 -4.45 -18.25
C ILE A 171 -2.61 -5.60 -19.13
N ASN A 172 -2.29 -6.82 -18.77
CA ASN A 172 -2.79 -8.00 -19.45
C ASN A 172 -4.24 -8.28 -19.04
N ASN A 173 -5.17 -8.15 -19.99
CA ASN A 173 -6.60 -8.31 -19.76
C ASN A 173 -7.05 -9.73 -19.34
N ARG A 174 -6.17 -10.75 -19.45
CA ARG A 174 -6.52 -12.12 -19.04
C ARG A 174 -6.32 -12.34 -17.55
N ASN A 175 -5.39 -11.66 -16.93
CA ASN A 175 -5.02 -11.84 -15.53
C ASN A 175 -5.01 -10.55 -14.72
N ASN A 176 -5.36 -9.42 -15.33
CA ASN A 176 -5.39 -8.09 -14.72
C ASN A 176 -4.04 -7.67 -14.09
N LYS A 177 -2.92 -8.04 -14.73
CA LYS A 177 -1.58 -7.74 -14.21
C LYS A 177 -0.76 -6.91 -15.18
N CYS A 178 0.00 -5.95 -14.63
CA CYS A 178 1.04 -5.24 -15.36
C CYS A 178 2.10 -6.22 -15.89
N LYS A 179 2.66 -5.91 -17.06
CA LYS A 179 3.93 -6.53 -17.43
C LYS A 179 4.97 -6.24 -16.33
N GLU A 180 5.89 -7.15 -16.08
CA GLU A 180 6.93 -6.99 -15.07
C GLU A 180 7.77 -5.72 -15.29
N THR A 181 8.14 -5.05 -14.20
CA THR A 181 9.06 -3.92 -14.25
C THR A 181 10.47 -4.38 -14.63
N LYS A 182 11.22 -3.49 -15.25
CA LYS A 182 12.66 -3.70 -15.53
C LYS A 182 13.55 -3.20 -14.39
N ALA A 183 12.95 -2.52 -13.39
CA ALA A 183 13.68 -2.00 -12.25
C ALA A 183 14.40 -3.12 -11.49
N SER A 184 15.63 -2.87 -11.16
CA SER A 184 16.51 -3.81 -10.49
C SER A 184 17.16 -3.19 -9.25
N VAL A 185 17.82 -4.01 -8.45
CA VAL A 185 18.57 -3.60 -7.27
C VAL A 185 20.05 -3.92 -7.48
N ASN A 186 20.90 -2.95 -7.23
CA ASN A 186 22.34 -3.19 -7.21
C ASN A 186 22.74 -3.79 -5.86
N PHE A 187 23.17 -5.05 -5.86
CA PHE A 187 23.57 -5.76 -4.64
C PHE A 187 24.99 -5.41 -4.15
N GLU A 188 25.74 -4.55 -4.83
CA GLU A 188 27.03 -4.07 -4.31
C GLU A 188 26.85 -3.00 -3.23
N ASN A 189 25.82 -2.17 -3.36
CA ASN A 189 25.57 -1.04 -2.49
C ASN A 189 24.10 -0.86 -2.06
N CYS A 190 23.21 -1.76 -2.48
CA CYS A 190 21.77 -1.69 -2.28
C CYS A 190 21.08 -0.44 -2.86
N SER A 191 21.65 0.19 -3.87
CA SER A 191 20.93 1.21 -4.61
C SER A 191 19.83 0.56 -5.45
N PHE A 192 18.70 1.24 -5.54
CA PHE A 192 17.59 0.89 -6.42
C PHE A 192 17.64 1.70 -7.72
N ASP A 193 16.92 1.23 -8.72
CA ASP A 193 16.92 1.82 -10.06
C ASP A 193 15.92 3.00 -10.11
N GLU A 194 16.43 4.19 -10.38
CA GLU A 194 15.64 5.43 -10.54
C GLU A 194 15.15 5.65 -11.98
N ASN A 195 15.59 4.81 -12.94
CA ASN A 195 15.22 4.99 -14.35
C ASN A 195 13.85 4.41 -14.68
N TYR A 196 13.29 3.58 -13.81
CA TYR A 196 12.00 2.94 -13.96
C TYR A 196 11.08 3.29 -12.79
N GLY A 197 9.80 3.38 -13.09
CA GLY A 197 8.79 3.74 -12.10
C GLY A 197 8.35 5.20 -12.22
N SER A 198 7.48 5.62 -11.33
CA SER A 198 6.88 6.96 -11.34
C SER A 198 6.94 7.59 -9.96
N ASP A 199 7.12 8.92 -9.91
CA ASP A 199 6.99 9.69 -8.67
C ASP A 199 5.53 9.79 -8.22
N ARG A 200 4.61 9.81 -9.18
CA ARG A 200 3.17 9.83 -8.95
C ARG A 200 2.45 8.95 -9.95
N LEU A 201 1.51 8.18 -9.46
CA LEU A 201 0.53 7.44 -10.27
C LEU A 201 -0.88 7.91 -9.92
N GLU A 202 -1.71 8.08 -10.93
CA GLU A 202 -3.05 8.61 -10.79
C GLU A 202 -3.97 7.98 -11.84
N VAL A 203 -5.16 7.51 -11.42
CA VAL A 203 -6.07 6.80 -12.31
C VAL A 203 -7.52 6.91 -11.85
N ILE A 204 -8.44 6.88 -12.81
CA ILE A 204 -9.85 6.53 -12.58
C ILE A 204 -10.08 5.14 -13.14
N TRP A 205 -10.51 4.23 -12.27
CA TRP A 205 -10.82 2.86 -12.65
C TRP A 205 -12.30 2.55 -12.38
N THR A 206 -12.93 1.83 -13.33
CA THR A 206 -14.34 1.42 -13.22
C THR A 206 -14.41 -0.10 -13.06
N ASP A 207 -15.15 -0.57 -12.06
CA ASP A 207 -15.45 -2.00 -11.95
C ASP A 207 -16.57 -2.37 -12.92
N THR A 208 -16.19 -2.90 -14.07
CA THR A 208 -17.13 -3.38 -15.10
C THR A 208 -17.77 -4.73 -14.75
N GLU A 209 -17.22 -5.43 -13.76
CA GLU A 209 -17.71 -6.72 -13.25
C GLU A 209 -18.47 -6.56 -11.92
N TYR A 210 -18.91 -5.34 -11.60
CA TYR A 210 -19.69 -5.08 -10.40
C TYR A 210 -21.09 -5.71 -10.50
N THR A 211 -21.45 -6.44 -9.45
CA THR A 211 -22.79 -7.03 -9.30
C THR A 211 -23.55 -6.30 -8.20
N PRO A 212 -24.63 -5.55 -8.53
CA PRO A 212 -25.33 -4.71 -7.58
C PRO A 212 -25.92 -5.43 -6.36
N ASP A 213 -26.23 -6.72 -6.50
CA ASP A 213 -26.85 -7.51 -5.42
C ASP A 213 -25.85 -8.07 -4.39
N GLN A 214 -24.57 -7.73 -4.54
CA GLN A 214 -23.51 -8.19 -3.63
C GLN A 214 -23.01 -7.08 -2.73
N ASN A 215 -22.84 -7.38 -1.44
CA ASN A 215 -22.05 -6.54 -0.56
C ASN A 215 -20.58 -6.69 -0.92
N THR A 216 -19.97 -5.61 -1.32
CA THR A 216 -18.60 -5.58 -1.85
C THR A 216 -17.77 -4.57 -1.10
N PHE A 217 -16.49 -4.83 -0.93
CA PHE A 217 -15.53 -3.82 -0.47
C PHE A 217 -14.38 -3.71 -1.44
N TYR A 218 -13.78 -2.53 -1.47
CA TYR A 218 -12.61 -2.23 -2.28
C TYR A 218 -11.57 -1.50 -1.45
N TYR A 219 -10.31 -1.83 -1.66
CA TYR A 219 -9.23 -1.01 -1.16
C TYR A 219 -8.11 -0.88 -2.20
N ALA A 220 -7.38 0.23 -2.13
CA ALA A 220 -6.26 0.49 -3.01
C ALA A 220 -4.95 0.05 -2.36
N ARG A 221 -4.00 -0.40 -3.19
CA ARG A 221 -2.64 -0.71 -2.79
C ARG A 221 -1.67 -0.08 -3.78
N ALA A 222 -0.78 0.79 -3.31
CA ALA A 222 0.35 1.29 -4.08
C ALA A 222 1.58 0.45 -3.80
N ILE A 223 2.37 0.15 -4.82
CA ILE A 223 3.56 -0.72 -4.73
C ILE A 223 4.75 0.00 -5.36
N GLU A 224 5.86 0.04 -4.65
CA GLU A 224 7.15 0.54 -5.14
C GLU A 224 7.91 -0.51 -5.95
N ASN A 225 8.88 -0.06 -6.72
CA ASN A 225 9.90 -0.92 -7.33
C ASN A 225 10.72 -1.66 -6.26
N PRO A 226 11.42 -2.74 -6.64
CA PRO A 226 12.19 -3.52 -5.68
C PRO A 226 13.28 -2.70 -4.99
N THR A 227 13.46 -2.93 -3.70
CA THR A 227 14.58 -2.44 -2.87
C THR A 227 15.26 -3.59 -2.14
N CYS A 228 16.45 -3.39 -1.61
CA CYS A 228 17.04 -4.37 -0.71
C CYS A 228 16.16 -4.56 0.53
N ARG A 229 15.99 -5.82 0.93
CA ARG A 229 15.50 -6.08 2.28
C ARG A 229 16.54 -5.62 3.31
N TRP A 230 16.08 -5.16 4.47
CA TRP A 230 16.97 -4.66 5.54
C TRP A 230 18.14 -5.61 5.85
N SER A 231 17.90 -6.91 5.89
CA SER A 231 18.94 -7.91 6.19
C SER A 231 19.99 -8.03 5.08
N THR A 232 19.61 -7.81 3.83
CA THR A 232 20.53 -7.74 2.69
C THR A 232 21.40 -6.49 2.78
N TYR A 233 20.76 -5.35 3.08
CA TYR A 233 21.46 -4.09 3.27
C TYR A 233 22.50 -4.16 4.40
N ASP A 234 22.11 -4.76 5.53
CA ASP A 234 23.02 -4.95 6.66
C ASP A 234 24.15 -5.93 6.33
N SER A 235 23.88 -7.02 5.61
CA SER A 235 24.91 -7.97 5.19
C SER A 235 26.00 -7.30 4.35
N ILE A 236 25.60 -6.48 3.37
CA ILE A 236 26.54 -5.75 2.51
C ILE A 236 27.40 -4.78 3.34
N ARG A 237 26.79 -4.06 4.29
CA ARG A 237 27.52 -3.11 5.15
C ARG A 237 28.58 -3.72 6.02
N ILE A 238 28.48 -4.99 6.35
CA ILE A 238 29.44 -5.72 7.19
C ILE A 238 30.26 -6.73 6.41
N ASP A 239 30.23 -6.65 5.07
CA ASP A 239 30.94 -7.56 4.14
C ASP A 239 30.62 -9.05 4.40
N GLU A 240 29.31 -9.34 4.60
CA GLU A 240 28.82 -10.70 4.77
C GLU A 240 27.83 -11.06 3.63
N LYS A 241 27.68 -12.35 3.36
CA LYS A 241 26.71 -12.81 2.36
C LYS A 241 25.31 -12.78 2.96
N PRO A 242 24.30 -12.29 2.22
CA PRO A 242 22.89 -12.37 2.65
C PRO A 242 22.47 -13.81 2.93
N ALA A 243 21.63 -14.01 3.94
CA ALA A 243 21.10 -15.31 4.32
C ALA A 243 20.35 -15.97 3.15
N LYS A 244 20.65 -17.24 2.87
CA LYS A 244 20.15 -17.96 1.68
C LYS A 244 18.63 -18.19 1.69
N ASN A 245 18.06 -18.38 2.88
CA ASN A 245 16.65 -18.78 3.06
C ASN A 245 15.69 -17.58 3.16
N TYR A 246 16.18 -16.36 2.98
CA TYR A 246 15.39 -15.14 3.06
C TYR A 246 15.42 -14.35 1.75
N PRO A 247 14.33 -13.67 1.39
CA PRO A 247 14.32 -12.83 0.21
C PRO A 247 15.36 -11.72 0.35
N LYS A 248 16.10 -11.48 -0.73
CA LYS A 248 17.14 -10.42 -0.77
C LYS A 248 16.51 -9.05 -1.03
N ILE A 249 15.38 -9.03 -1.71
CA ILE A 249 14.65 -7.83 -2.09
C ILE A 249 13.25 -7.86 -1.47
N MET A 250 12.67 -6.69 -1.35
CA MET A 250 11.29 -6.47 -0.99
C MET A 250 10.72 -5.33 -1.83
N ARG A 251 9.41 -5.17 -1.80
CA ARG A 251 8.71 -4.03 -2.37
C ARG A 251 7.92 -3.37 -1.26
N GLU A 252 8.16 -2.11 -1.04
CA GLU A 252 7.39 -1.34 -0.09
C GLU A 252 6.01 -1.03 -0.66
N MET A 253 5.03 -0.91 0.23
CA MET A 253 3.63 -0.79 -0.16
C MET A 253 2.88 0.17 0.76
N ALA A 254 1.77 0.69 0.24
CA ALA A 254 0.76 1.39 1.03
C ALA A 254 -0.61 0.78 0.76
N TRP A 255 -1.47 0.68 1.78
CA TRP A 255 -2.82 0.11 1.72
C TRP A 255 -3.82 1.10 2.29
N SER A 256 -4.84 1.46 1.52
CA SER A 256 -5.92 2.31 2.00
C SER A 256 -6.87 1.58 2.94
N SER A 257 -7.63 2.32 3.75
CA SER A 257 -8.86 1.81 4.32
C SER A 257 -9.84 1.42 3.21
N PRO A 258 -10.67 0.38 3.42
CA PRO A 258 -11.64 -0.05 2.42
C PRO A 258 -12.82 0.90 2.31
N ILE A 259 -13.39 0.96 1.11
CA ILE A 259 -14.72 1.52 0.86
C ILE A 259 -15.68 0.35 0.73
N TRP A 260 -16.75 0.40 1.50
CA TRP A 260 -17.79 -0.63 1.51
C TRP A 260 -18.99 -0.19 0.68
N ILE A 261 -19.41 -1.01 -0.26
CA ILE A 261 -20.65 -0.82 -1.01
C ILE A 261 -21.63 -1.87 -0.52
N LYS A 262 -22.74 -1.42 0.07
CA LYS A 262 -23.78 -2.28 0.60
C LYS A 262 -25.04 -2.17 -0.24
N ASN A 263 -25.76 -3.27 -0.35
CA ASN A 263 -27.12 -3.29 -0.88
C ASN A 263 -28.14 -2.80 0.16
N LYS A 264 -29.27 -2.37 -0.34
CA LYS A 264 -30.44 -2.06 0.49
C LYS A 264 -31.09 -3.31 1.03
#